data_5cbf42361b333d906bfd59c7bba10be6
#
_entry.id   5cbf42361b333d906bfd59c7bba10be6
#
_cell.length_a   1.000
_cell.length_b   1.000
_cell.length_c   1.000
_cell.angle_alpha   90.00
_cell.angle_beta   90.00
_cell.angle_gamma   90.00
#
_symmetry.space_group_name_H-M   'P 1'
#
loop_
_entity.id
_entity.type
_entity.pdbx_description
1 polymer ?
#
loop_
_entity_poly.entity_id
_entity_poly.type
_entity_poly.pdbx_seq_one_letter_code
_entity_poly.pdbx_strand_id
1 'polypeptide(L)'
;MSQTLDELLTRQVARFNDRKADWDAFADARVEGYRRAQHRFIGSGASGKADATVIPAEHFTLSVMFVPPGQGNAAHRHEVEEAFFILRGKVMVFFEDGQGRRVEAVLGPWDCVSAPANVIHGFVNVGLEPAYLQVMLGKARPDLMTYADASLQQRRDEHLRSARPDA
;
A
#
# COMPACT_ATOMS: atom_id res chain seq x y z
N MET A 1 9.93 2.77 -34.20
CA MET A 1 8.99 3.91 -34.39
C MET A 1 9.03 4.73 -33.10
N SER A 2 9.26 6.03 -33.17
CA SER A 2 9.23 6.89 -31.98
C SER A 2 7.79 7.09 -31.54
N GLN A 3 7.54 6.96 -30.25
CA GLN A 3 6.24 7.21 -29.62
C GLN A 3 5.86 8.69 -29.82
N THR A 4 4.62 8.98 -30.21
CA THR A 4 4.11 10.35 -30.32
C THR A 4 3.85 10.94 -28.93
N LEU A 5 3.78 12.28 -28.83
CA LEU A 5 3.45 12.95 -27.55
C LEU A 5 2.05 12.61 -27.07
N ASP A 6 1.07 12.44 -27.97
CA ASP A 6 -0.29 12.05 -27.62
C ASP A 6 -0.36 10.63 -27.05
N GLU A 7 0.36 9.68 -27.64
CA GLU A 7 0.49 8.32 -27.11
C GLU A 7 1.18 8.32 -25.74
N LEU A 8 2.24 9.13 -25.59
CA LEU A 8 2.93 9.29 -24.31
C LEU A 8 2.00 9.85 -23.25
N LEU A 9 1.29 10.95 -23.54
CA LEU A 9 0.35 11.56 -22.60
C LEU A 9 -0.75 10.56 -22.18
N THR A 10 -1.35 9.87 -23.14
CA THR A 10 -2.38 8.85 -22.88
C THR A 10 -1.87 7.76 -21.95
N ARG A 11 -0.63 7.32 -22.13
CA ARG A 11 -0.02 6.27 -21.30
C ARG A 11 0.36 6.74 -19.89
N GLN A 12 0.67 8.04 -19.73
CA GLN A 12 1.16 8.61 -18.47
C GLN A 12 0.07 9.29 -17.63
N VAL A 13 -1.20 9.18 -18.04
CA VAL A 13 -2.33 9.71 -17.26
C VAL A 13 -3.17 8.58 -16.69
N ALA A 14 -3.36 8.57 -15.38
CA ALA A 14 -4.27 7.66 -14.69
C ALA A 14 -5.32 8.46 -13.89
N ARG A 15 -6.59 8.14 -14.07
CA ARG A 15 -7.72 8.82 -13.39
C ARG A 15 -8.30 7.93 -12.30
N PHE A 16 -8.68 8.51 -11.17
CA PHE A 16 -9.23 7.74 -10.04
C PHE A 16 -10.49 6.95 -10.44
N ASN A 17 -11.36 7.53 -11.24
CA ASN A 17 -12.61 6.89 -11.67
C ASN A 17 -12.38 5.63 -12.53
N ASP A 18 -11.19 5.49 -13.11
CA ASP A 18 -10.82 4.33 -13.93
C ASP A 18 -10.11 3.24 -13.10
N ARG A 19 -9.86 3.51 -11.80
CA ARG A 19 -9.17 2.56 -10.91
C ARG A 19 -10.18 1.64 -10.23
N LYS A 20 -9.87 0.34 -10.28
CA LYS A 20 -10.65 -0.66 -9.53
C LYS A 20 -10.18 -0.69 -8.08
N ALA A 21 -11.14 -0.68 -7.15
CA ALA A 21 -10.87 -0.92 -5.75
C ALA A 21 -10.50 -2.40 -5.54
N ASP A 22 -9.25 -2.68 -5.22
CA ASP A 22 -8.78 -4.04 -4.92
C ASP A 22 -8.82 -4.27 -3.41
N TRP A 23 -9.88 -4.91 -2.93
CA TRP A 23 -10.10 -5.27 -1.53
C TRP A 23 -9.29 -6.48 -1.08
N ASP A 24 -8.69 -7.20 -2.00
CA ASP A 24 -7.88 -8.40 -1.78
C ASP A 24 -6.40 -8.16 -2.16
N ALA A 25 -5.97 -6.90 -2.16
CA ALA A 25 -4.61 -6.54 -2.54
C ALA A 25 -3.54 -7.17 -1.62
N PHE A 26 -3.88 -7.42 -0.35
CA PHE A 26 -2.94 -7.81 0.69
C PHE A 26 -3.47 -9.00 1.49
N ALA A 27 -2.56 -9.81 2.03
CA ALA A 27 -2.91 -11.01 2.80
C ALA A 27 -3.71 -10.70 4.10
N ASP A 28 -3.46 -9.54 4.71
CA ASP A 28 -4.18 -9.06 5.90
C ASP A 28 -5.54 -8.40 5.59
N ALA A 29 -5.82 -8.01 4.34
CA ALA A 29 -7.03 -7.26 4.00
C ALA A 29 -8.35 -8.01 4.26
N ARG A 30 -8.29 -9.34 4.47
CA ARG A 30 -9.44 -10.18 4.84
C ARG A 30 -9.59 -10.39 6.35
N VAL A 31 -8.66 -9.87 7.14
CA VAL A 31 -8.69 -9.96 8.59
C VAL A 31 -9.44 -8.76 9.14
N GLU A 32 -10.27 -8.98 10.15
CA GLU A 32 -10.98 -7.90 10.85
C GLU A 32 -9.99 -6.88 11.42
N GLY A 33 -10.28 -5.61 11.28
CA GLY A 33 -9.39 -4.50 11.66
C GLY A 33 -8.41 -4.07 10.57
N TYR A 34 -8.24 -4.85 9.48
CA TYR A 34 -7.27 -4.53 8.41
C TYR A 34 -7.90 -4.37 7.02
N ARG A 35 -9.22 -4.26 6.96
CA ARG A 35 -9.95 -4.15 5.70
C ARG A 35 -9.69 -2.79 5.03
N ARG A 36 -9.15 -2.83 3.82
CA ARG A 36 -8.87 -1.65 3.01
C ARG A 36 -8.84 -1.99 1.52
N ALA A 37 -9.07 -1.01 0.66
CA ALA A 37 -8.98 -1.19 -0.78
C ALA A 37 -7.79 -0.41 -1.36
N GLN A 38 -7.05 -1.03 -2.26
CA GLN A 38 -5.98 -0.39 -3.02
C GLN A 38 -6.49 0.06 -4.39
N HIS A 39 -6.22 1.32 -4.75
CA HIS A 39 -6.38 1.87 -6.09
C HIS A 39 -4.98 2.17 -6.65
N ARG A 40 -4.53 1.36 -7.61
CA ARG A 40 -3.19 1.46 -8.19
C ARG A 40 -3.12 2.51 -9.28
N PHE A 41 -2.08 3.35 -9.29
CA PHE A 41 -1.82 4.39 -10.28
C PHE A 41 -0.52 4.15 -11.03
N ILE A 42 0.59 3.94 -10.32
CA ILE A 42 1.92 3.68 -10.89
C ILE A 42 2.44 2.37 -10.31
N GLY A 43 2.67 1.40 -11.16
CA GLY A 43 3.13 0.06 -10.76
C GLY A 43 2.13 -0.72 -9.91
N SER A 44 2.53 -1.90 -9.48
CA SER A 44 1.67 -2.83 -8.70
C SER A 44 1.66 -2.55 -7.19
N GLY A 45 2.58 -1.72 -6.68
CA GLY A 45 2.82 -1.58 -5.25
C GLY A 45 3.25 -2.91 -4.62
N ALA A 46 3.15 -2.99 -3.29
CA ALA A 46 3.49 -4.19 -2.53
C ALA A 46 2.49 -5.34 -2.69
N SER A 47 1.46 -5.21 -3.52
CA SER A 47 0.52 -6.31 -3.80
C SER A 47 1.11 -7.37 -4.73
N GLY A 48 2.14 -7.02 -5.51
CA GLY A 48 2.73 -7.90 -6.52
C GLY A 48 1.80 -8.29 -7.68
N LYS A 49 0.56 -7.81 -7.69
CA LYS A 49 -0.43 -8.15 -8.72
C LYS A 49 -0.17 -7.37 -10.00
N ALA A 50 -0.09 -8.07 -11.12
CA ALA A 50 -0.02 -7.44 -12.43
C ALA A 50 -1.30 -6.66 -12.73
N ASP A 51 -1.15 -5.44 -13.28
CA ASP A 51 -2.25 -4.59 -13.73
C ASP A 51 -1.78 -3.80 -14.96
N ALA A 52 -2.29 -4.17 -16.12
CA ALA A 52 -1.92 -3.54 -17.38
C ALA A 52 -2.49 -2.11 -17.55
N THR A 53 -3.38 -1.69 -16.65
CA THR A 53 -4.06 -0.37 -16.70
C THR A 53 -3.34 0.71 -15.92
N VAL A 54 -2.30 0.37 -15.17
CA VAL A 54 -1.50 1.33 -14.41
C VAL A 54 -0.40 1.93 -15.27
N ILE A 55 0.06 3.10 -14.89
CA ILE A 55 1.28 3.69 -15.46
C ILE A 55 2.47 2.79 -15.07
N PRO A 56 3.33 2.39 -16.03
CA PRO A 56 4.52 1.61 -15.70
C PRO A 56 5.43 2.35 -14.73
N ALA A 57 5.83 1.67 -13.66
CA ALA A 57 6.77 2.22 -12.68
C ALA A 57 8.21 2.18 -13.22
N GLU A 58 8.94 3.29 -13.06
CA GLU A 58 10.37 3.37 -13.36
C GLU A 58 11.21 3.34 -12.08
N HIS A 59 10.83 4.11 -11.05
CA HIS A 59 11.60 4.28 -9.82
C HIS A 59 10.81 4.07 -8.54
N PHE A 60 9.50 4.30 -8.57
CA PHE A 60 8.61 4.20 -7.41
C PHE A 60 7.25 3.65 -7.83
N THR A 61 6.47 3.21 -6.86
CA THR A 61 5.06 2.89 -7.07
C THR A 61 4.17 3.89 -6.35
N LEU A 62 2.97 4.11 -6.88
CA LEU A 62 1.98 5.00 -6.27
C LEU A 62 0.59 4.36 -6.31
N SER A 63 -0.04 4.34 -5.15
CA SER A 63 -1.43 3.92 -4.99
C SER A 63 -2.17 4.84 -4.03
N VAL A 64 -3.50 4.75 -4.03
CA VAL A 64 -4.36 5.36 -3.02
C VAL A 64 -5.08 4.24 -2.28
N MET A 65 -4.98 4.26 -0.94
CA MET A 65 -5.75 3.37 -0.08
C MET A 65 -7.04 4.04 0.36
N PHE A 66 -8.14 3.31 0.22
CA PHE A 66 -9.41 3.60 0.86
C PHE A 66 -9.50 2.78 2.14
N VAL A 67 -9.68 3.43 3.28
CA VAL A 67 -9.64 2.80 4.60
C VAL A 67 -10.91 3.16 5.38
N PRO A 68 -11.84 2.23 5.60
CA PRO A 68 -13.03 2.47 6.43
C PRO A 68 -12.67 2.85 7.87
N PRO A 69 -13.60 3.46 8.64
CA PRO A 69 -13.39 3.73 10.05
C PRO A 69 -13.02 2.48 10.85
N GLY A 70 -12.05 2.62 11.77
CA GLY A 70 -11.57 1.53 12.60
C GLY A 70 -10.72 0.48 11.89
N GLN A 71 -10.50 0.61 10.57
CA GLN A 71 -9.69 -0.31 9.79
C GLN A 71 -8.29 0.27 9.55
N GLY A 72 -7.35 -0.59 9.20
CA GLY A 72 -5.97 -0.18 8.93
C GLY A 72 -5.18 -1.24 8.19
N ASN A 73 -3.94 -1.43 8.61
CA ASN A 73 -3.11 -2.55 8.17
C ASN A 73 -2.39 -3.19 9.37
N ALA A 74 -1.99 -4.43 9.21
CA ALA A 74 -1.16 -5.10 10.19
C ALA A 74 0.26 -4.51 10.21
N ALA A 75 0.93 -4.59 11.36
CA ALA A 75 2.33 -4.21 11.49
C ALA A 75 3.20 -4.98 10.49
N HIS A 76 3.94 -4.26 9.67
CA HIS A 76 4.76 -4.82 8.59
C HIS A 76 5.97 -3.93 8.29
N ARG A 77 6.84 -4.40 7.43
CA ARG A 77 8.00 -3.66 6.93
C ARG A 77 8.23 -3.94 5.45
N HIS A 78 8.89 -3.01 4.79
CA HIS A 78 9.40 -3.13 3.44
C HIS A 78 10.91 -3.02 3.39
N GLU A 79 11.54 -3.57 2.35
CA GLU A 79 12.98 -3.42 2.08
C GLU A 79 13.33 -2.01 1.57
N VAL A 80 12.32 -1.19 1.29
CA VAL A 80 12.43 0.19 0.81
C VAL A 80 11.63 1.14 1.69
N GLU A 81 11.87 2.41 1.53
CA GLU A 81 11.08 3.47 2.16
C GLU A 81 9.63 3.44 1.66
N GLU A 82 8.68 3.60 2.59
CA GLU A 82 7.26 3.78 2.29
C GLU A 82 6.76 5.10 2.88
N ALA A 83 6.09 5.90 2.05
CA ALA A 83 5.49 7.15 2.50
C ALA A 83 3.97 7.07 2.45
N PHE A 84 3.32 7.56 3.52
CA PHE A 84 1.87 7.80 3.57
C PHE A 84 1.61 9.29 3.61
N PHE A 85 0.89 9.79 2.61
CA PHE A 85 0.41 11.15 2.56
C PHE A 85 -1.11 11.15 2.73
N ILE A 86 -1.62 11.84 3.76
CA ILE A 86 -3.04 11.81 4.09
C ILE A 86 -3.80 12.76 3.18
N LEU A 87 -4.69 12.24 2.36
CA LEU A 87 -5.55 13.03 1.47
C LEU A 87 -6.85 13.44 2.15
N ARG A 88 -7.41 12.53 2.97
CA ARG A 88 -8.66 12.74 3.70
C ARG A 88 -8.72 11.82 4.93
N GLY A 89 -9.41 12.27 5.98
CA GLY A 89 -9.68 11.48 7.17
C GLY A 89 -8.70 11.76 8.29
N LYS A 90 -8.72 10.92 9.31
CA LYS A 90 -7.88 11.00 10.51
C LYS A 90 -7.21 9.66 10.75
N VAL A 91 -5.91 9.60 10.60
CA VAL A 91 -5.15 8.35 10.58
C VAL A 91 -4.11 8.35 11.70
N MET A 92 -4.17 7.36 12.57
CA MET A 92 -3.07 7.08 13.49
C MET A 92 -2.05 6.22 12.74
N VAL A 93 -0.79 6.65 12.75
CA VAL A 93 0.37 5.91 12.24
C VAL A 93 1.25 5.48 13.39
N PHE A 94 1.97 4.36 13.22
CA PHE A 94 2.85 3.85 14.26
C PHE A 94 4.15 3.27 13.71
N PHE A 95 5.20 3.35 14.54
CA PHE A 95 6.44 2.59 14.39
C PHE A 95 6.63 1.64 15.57
N GLU A 96 7.25 0.47 15.30
CA GLU A 96 7.45 -0.60 16.27
C GLU A 96 8.87 -1.14 16.20
N ASP A 97 9.49 -1.45 17.35
CA ASP A 97 10.89 -1.89 17.41
C ASP A 97 11.06 -3.43 17.38
N GLY A 98 9.99 -4.18 17.25
CA GLY A 98 10.01 -5.64 17.30
C GLY A 98 10.21 -6.24 18.70
N GLN A 99 10.35 -5.41 19.74
CA GLN A 99 10.39 -5.80 21.16
C GLN A 99 9.08 -5.47 21.90
N GLY A 100 8.09 -5.02 21.15
CA GLY A 100 6.77 -4.64 21.66
C GLY A 100 6.62 -3.15 22.03
N ARG A 101 7.67 -2.34 21.88
CA ARG A 101 7.55 -0.89 22.03
C ARG A 101 6.99 -0.29 20.76
N ARG A 102 5.90 0.48 20.90
CA ARG A 102 5.27 1.20 19.80
C ARG A 102 5.22 2.70 20.14
N VAL A 103 5.44 3.51 19.13
CA VAL A 103 5.22 4.97 19.16
C VAL A 103 4.23 5.35 18.09
N GLU A 104 3.37 6.34 18.35
CA GLU A 104 2.23 6.68 17.53
C GLU A 104 2.13 8.18 17.29
N ALA A 105 1.59 8.54 16.13
CA ALA A 105 1.19 9.91 15.80
C ALA A 105 -0.16 9.89 15.09
N VAL A 106 -0.99 10.90 15.34
CA VAL A 106 -2.26 11.08 14.62
C VAL A 106 -2.10 12.16 13.57
N LEU A 107 -2.37 11.81 12.33
CA LEU A 107 -2.22 12.64 11.14
C LEU A 107 -3.59 13.01 10.57
N GLY A 108 -3.68 14.20 9.99
CA GLY A 108 -4.83 14.72 9.25
C GLY A 108 -4.50 14.99 7.78
N PRO A 109 -5.45 15.56 7.01
CA PRO A 109 -5.20 15.91 5.62
C PRO A 109 -3.98 16.82 5.45
N TRP A 110 -3.14 16.48 4.45
CA TRP A 110 -1.89 17.14 4.07
C TRP A 110 -0.70 16.85 4.99
N ASP A 111 -0.87 16.01 6.01
CA ASP A 111 0.26 15.48 6.77
C ASP A 111 0.89 14.28 6.05
N CYS A 112 2.17 14.06 6.31
CA CYS A 112 2.95 12.97 5.73
C CYS A 112 3.76 12.26 6.80
N VAL A 113 3.90 10.95 6.65
CA VAL A 113 4.89 10.14 7.37
C VAL A 113 5.69 9.33 6.35
N SER A 114 7.00 9.21 6.60
CA SER A 114 7.87 8.30 5.87
C SER A 114 8.40 7.23 6.82
N ALA A 115 8.16 5.98 6.48
CA ALA A 115 8.72 4.82 7.16
C ALA A 115 10.02 4.41 6.45
N PRO A 116 11.18 4.53 7.12
CA PRO A 116 12.44 4.07 6.55
C PRO A 116 12.43 2.57 6.25
N ALA A 117 13.27 2.15 5.33
CA ALA A 117 13.43 0.73 4.99
C ALA A 117 13.65 -0.12 6.24
N ASN A 118 12.96 -1.27 6.30
CA ASN A 118 13.01 -2.27 7.37
C ASN A 118 12.46 -1.83 8.75
N VAL A 119 11.93 -0.63 8.89
CA VAL A 119 11.20 -0.23 10.11
C VAL A 119 9.80 -0.85 10.11
N ILE A 120 9.42 -1.49 11.22
CA ILE A 120 8.06 -2.02 11.40
C ILE A 120 7.11 -0.83 11.60
N HIS A 121 6.07 -0.76 10.79
CA HIS A 121 5.12 0.33 10.80
C HIS A 121 3.72 -0.11 10.38
N GLY A 122 2.76 0.80 10.50
CA GLY A 122 1.40 0.61 10.05
C GLY A 122 0.54 1.82 10.37
N PHE A 123 -0.76 1.70 10.08
CA PHE A 123 -1.73 2.75 10.33
C PHE A 123 -3.12 2.20 10.67
N VAL A 124 -3.94 3.05 11.30
CA VAL A 124 -5.37 2.80 11.57
C VAL A 124 -6.15 4.09 11.30
N ASN A 125 -7.27 3.99 10.60
CA ASN A 125 -8.22 5.10 10.50
C ASN A 125 -8.95 5.26 11.86
N VAL A 126 -8.60 6.30 12.59
CA VAL A 126 -9.19 6.64 13.91
C VAL A 126 -10.30 7.70 13.79
N GLY A 127 -10.65 8.09 12.57
CA GLY A 127 -11.78 8.97 12.28
C GLY A 127 -13.12 8.23 12.19
N LEU A 128 -14.19 8.98 12.09
CA LEU A 128 -15.56 8.46 11.91
C LEU A 128 -15.97 8.31 10.44
N GLU A 129 -15.14 8.81 9.52
CA GLU A 129 -15.35 8.74 8.07
C GLU A 129 -14.23 7.90 7.41
N PRO A 130 -14.46 7.41 6.18
CA PRO A 130 -13.39 6.78 5.41
C PRO A 130 -12.19 7.71 5.22
N ALA A 131 -11.00 7.16 5.38
CA ALA A 131 -9.75 7.86 5.08
C ALA A 131 -9.23 7.47 3.69
N TYR A 132 -8.52 8.41 3.06
CA TYR A 132 -7.77 8.20 1.83
C TYR A 132 -6.31 8.56 2.07
N LEU A 133 -5.42 7.62 1.77
CA LEU A 133 -3.98 7.79 1.90
C LEU A 133 -3.34 7.57 0.53
N GLN A 134 -2.50 8.50 0.10
CA GLN A 134 -1.56 8.22 -0.97
C GLN A 134 -0.41 7.40 -0.39
N VAL A 135 -0.05 6.32 -1.06
CA VAL A 135 1.02 5.41 -0.64
C VAL A 135 2.06 5.34 -1.74
N MET A 136 3.32 5.59 -1.39
CA MET A 136 4.47 5.49 -2.28
C MET A 136 5.49 4.52 -1.71
N LEU A 137 6.04 3.66 -2.57
CA LEU A 137 7.18 2.80 -2.26
C LEU A 137 8.35 3.16 -3.15
N GLY A 138 9.52 3.35 -2.58
CA GLY A 138 10.74 3.83 -3.23
C GLY A 138 11.41 2.83 -4.18
N LYS A 139 10.63 1.99 -4.87
CA LYS A 139 11.11 1.00 -5.85
C LYS A 139 10.03 0.70 -6.87
N ALA A 140 10.40 0.54 -8.14
CA ALA A 140 9.44 0.22 -9.21
C ALA A 140 8.76 -1.14 -9.05
N ARG A 141 9.47 -2.10 -8.46
CA ARG A 141 8.99 -3.46 -8.14
C ARG A 141 9.40 -3.81 -6.72
N PRO A 142 8.69 -3.28 -5.72
CA PRO A 142 8.99 -3.61 -4.34
C PRO A 142 8.66 -5.08 -4.06
N ASP A 143 9.42 -5.67 -3.13
CA ASP A 143 9.08 -6.98 -2.60
C ASP A 143 7.75 -6.90 -1.83
N LEU A 144 7.11 -8.04 -1.65
CA LEU A 144 5.91 -8.07 -0.83
C LEU A 144 6.27 -7.76 0.62
N MET A 145 5.39 -7.03 1.30
CA MET A 145 5.59 -6.68 2.71
C MET A 145 5.87 -7.91 3.58
N THR A 146 6.73 -7.75 4.58
CA THR A 146 6.99 -8.73 5.62
C THR A 146 6.18 -8.37 6.86
N TYR A 147 5.25 -9.22 7.27
CA TYR A 147 4.44 -9.00 8.46
C TYR A 147 5.22 -9.27 9.74
N ALA A 148 4.98 -8.48 10.78
CA ALA A 148 5.49 -8.73 12.11
C ALA A 148 4.79 -9.94 12.77
N ASP A 149 3.50 -10.16 12.48
CA ASP A 149 2.73 -11.31 12.92
C ASP A 149 3.05 -12.55 12.09
N ALA A 150 3.48 -13.64 12.77
CA ALA A 150 3.90 -14.87 12.12
C ALA A 150 2.76 -15.58 11.36
N SER A 151 1.51 -15.46 11.83
CA SER A 151 0.36 -16.08 11.18
C SER A 151 -0.01 -15.37 9.89
N LEU A 152 0.10 -14.05 9.85
CA LEU A 152 -0.09 -13.25 8.64
C LEU A 152 1.05 -13.46 7.65
N GLN A 153 2.28 -13.59 8.15
CA GLN A 153 3.43 -13.92 7.33
C GLN A 153 3.25 -15.30 6.64
N GLN A 154 2.77 -16.31 7.37
CA GLN A 154 2.48 -17.61 6.80
C GLN A 154 1.38 -17.53 5.73
N ARG A 155 0.28 -16.80 5.98
CA ARG A 155 -0.80 -16.59 4.99
C ARG A 155 -0.29 -15.91 3.73
N ARG A 156 0.57 -14.91 3.87
CA ARG A 156 1.22 -14.24 2.73
C ARG A 156 2.02 -15.25 1.89
N ASP A 157 2.81 -16.09 2.54
CA ASP A 157 3.68 -17.06 1.87
C ASP A 157 2.88 -18.19 1.19
N GLU A 158 1.74 -18.59 1.78
CA GLU A 158 0.78 -19.52 1.17
C GLU A 158 0.10 -18.89 -0.06
N HIS A 159 -0.32 -17.62 0.04
CA HIS A 159 -0.91 -16.90 -1.08
C HIS A 159 0.07 -16.79 -2.27
N LEU A 160 1.35 -16.55 -2.01
CA LEU A 160 2.39 -16.51 -3.04
C LEU A 160 2.60 -17.85 -3.71
N ARG A 161 2.57 -18.96 -2.96
CA ARG A 161 2.71 -20.31 -3.51
C ARG A 161 1.54 -20.67 -4.42
N SER A 162 0.32 -20.30 -4.02
CA SER A 162 -0.89 -20.56 -4.83
C SER A 162 -1.00 -19.67 -6.08
N ALA A 163 -0.38 -18.49 -6.07
CA ALA A 163 -0.35 -17.56 -7.20
C ALA A 163 0.75 -17.85 -8.24
N ARG A 164 1.64 -18.81 -7.94
CA ARG A 164 2.64 -19.38 -8.87
C ARG A 164 2.29 -20.84 -9.15
N PRO A 165 1.33 -21.14 -10.03
CA PRO A 165 1.21 -22.50 -10.55
C PRO A 165 2.42 -22.73 -11.45
N ASP A 166 3.18 -23.77 -11.13
CA ASP A 166 4.28 -24.35 -11.91
C ASP A 166 5.55 -23.47 -12.07
N ALA A 167 6.47 -23.64 -11.13
CA ALA A 167 7.90 -23.52 -11.39
C ALA A 167 8.54 -24.91 -11.26
#